data_c78beeb3679998c1adb563bab006eaa6
#
_entry.id   c78beeb3679998c1adb563bab006eaa6
#
_cell.length_a   1.000
_cell.length_b   1.000
_cell.length_c   1.000
_cell.angle_alpha   90.00
_cell.angle_beta   90.00
_cell.angle_gamma   90.00
#
_symmetry.space_group_name_H-M   'P 1'
#
loop_
_entity.id
_entity.type
_entity.pdbx_description
1 polymer ?
#
loop_
_entity_poly.entity_id
_entity_poly.type
_entity_poly.pdbx_seq_one_letter_code
_entity_poly.pdbx_strand_id
1 'polypeptide(L)'
;MYERVYVSVGSRAPNFTLKDENDRDISMDTLRKGRKLVLAFVKGIDDAHTREQIDYLKDDFERFQFHGADVLMVTSGNVKFNRTMHDNHKLPFHMLSDQRCDIIRQYGLYNEYNKLLGPAIFVLNDAGVVVFMSVGKNPWDIMEDEEIIKVLEGDTQTPPGWPEM
;
A
#
# COMPACT_ATOMS: atom_id res chain seq x y z
N MET A 1 -17.13 -16.58 -7.31
CA MET A 1 -16.16 -16.92 -6.25
C MET A 1 -14.81 -16.42 -6.67
N TYR A 2 -14.16 -15.66 -5.80
CA TYR A 2 -12.82 -15.14 -6.09
C TYR A 2 -11.78 -16.19 -5.71
N GLU A 3 -10.82 -16.43 -6.61
CA GLU A 3 -9.69 -17.25 -6.25
C GLU A 3 -8.87 -16.52 -5.18
N ARG A 4 -8.53 -17.24 -4.13
CA ARG A 4 -7.66 -16.70 -3.09
C ARG A 4 -6.24 -16.64 -3.62
N VAL A 5 -5.72 -15.42 -3.77
CA VAL A 5 -4.29 -15.23 -4.00
C VAL A 5 -3.65 -15.06 -2.63
N TYR A 6 -2.73 -15.95 -2.28
CA TYR A 6 -1.99 -15.82 -1.02
C TYR A 6 -0.84 -14.86 -1.22
N VAL A 7 -0.98 -13.65 -0.70
CA VAL A 7 0.11 -12.68 -0.66
C VAL A 7 0.89 -12.95 0.61
N SER A 8 2.15 -13.26 0.47
CA SER A 8 3.03 -13.54 1.60
C SER A 8 4.44 -13.02 1.32
N VAL A 9 5.23 -12.86 2.37
CA VAL A 9 6.65 -12.51 2.21
C VAL A 9 7.33 -13.58 1.38
N GLY A 10 8.05 -13.16 0.35
CA GLY A 10 8.72 -14.04 -0.62
C GLY A 10 7.91 -14.30 -1.87
N SER A 11 6.63 -13.95 -1.92
CA SER A 11 5.81 -14.09 -3.12
C SER A 11 5.77 -12.80 -3.93
N ARG A 12 5.53 -12.93 -5.23
CA ARG A 12 5.30 -11.77 -6.09
C ARG A 12 3.93 -11.17 -5.78
N ALA A 13 3.88 -9.87 -5.56
CA ALA A 13 2.62 -9.18 -5.34
C ALA A 13 1.78 -9.19 -6.63
N PRO A 14 0.49 -9.55 -6.56
CA PRO A 14 -0.38 -9.52 -7.74
C PRO A 14 -0.49 -8.10 -8.31
N ASN A 15 -0.23 -7.96 -9.62
CA ASN A 15 -0.41 -6.68 -10.29
C ASN A 15 -1.89 -6.34 -10.42
N PHE A 16 -2.19 -5.06 -10.53
CA PHE A 16 -3.54 -4.57 -10.73
C PHE A 16 -3.54 -3.22 -11.43
N THR A 17 -4.68 -2.85 -11.99
CA THR A 17 -4.94 -1.54 -12.57
C THR A 17 -6.20 -0.97 -11.94
N LEU A 18 -6.09 0.24 -11.38
CA LEU A 18 -7.21 0.95 -10.75
C LEU A 18 -7.16 2.42 -11.16
N LYS A 19 -8.28 3.12 -10.98
CA LYS A 19 -8.36 4.57 -11.21
C LYS A 19 -7.68 5.33 -10.08
N ASP A 20 -6.90 6.34 -10.44
CA ASP A 20 -6.30 7.24 -9.46
C ASP A 20 -7.26 8.39 -9.07
N GLU A 21 -6.78 9.34 -8.27
CA GLU A 21 -7.52 10.50 -7.81
C GLU A 21 -7.99 11.43 -8.93
N ASN A 22 -7.41 11.29 -10.12
CA ASN A 22 -7.76 12.04 -11.32
C ASN A 22 -8.52 11.21 -12.35
N ASP A 23 -9.05 10.05 -11.93
CA ASP A 23 -9.82 9.14 -12.78
C ASP A 23 -9.01 8.55 -13.95
N ARG A 24 -7.69 8.43 -13.78
CA ARG A 24 -6.78 7.83 -14.77
C ARG A 24 -6.39 6.43 -14.34
N ASP A 25 -6.27 5.53 -15.31
CA ASP A 25 -5.85 4.15 -15.05
C ASP A 25 -4.37 4.11 -14.66
N ILE A 26 -4.09 3.48 -13.50
CA ILE A 26 -2.73 3.27 -13.01
C ILE A 26 -2.52 1.77 -12.82
N SER A 27 -1.53 1.22 -13.50
CA SER A 27 -1.03 -0.13 -13.26
C SER A 27 0.09 -0.07 -12.22
N MET A 28 0.01 -0.89 -11.17
CA MET A 28 1.03 -0.92 -10.12
C MET A 28 2.42 -1.22 -10.70
N ASP A 29 2.53 -2.25 -11.52
CA ASP A 29 3.83 -2.64 -12.11
C ASP A 29 4.39 -1.58 -13.04
N THR A 30 3.53 -0.92 -13.82
CA THR A 30 3.96 0.16 -14.71
C THR A 30 4.42 1.38 -13.91
N LEU A 31 3.71 1.71 -12.83
CA LEU A 31 4.05 2.86 -12.00
C LEU A 31 5.40 2.68 -11.31
N ARG A 32 5.64 1.53 -10.69
CA ARG A 32 6.87 1.31 -9.94
C ARG A 32 8.11 1.14 -10.82
N LYS A 33 7.97 0.74 -12.08
CA LYS A 33 9.07 0.66 -13.07
C LYS A 33 10.33 -0.04 -12.55
N GLY A 34 10.17 -1.19 -11.89
CA GLY A 34 11.32 -1.90 -11.32
C GLY A 34 11.90 -1.25 -10.07
N ARG A 35 11.18 -0.33 -9.43
CA ARG A 35 11.59 0.28 -8.17
C ARG A 35 10.90 -0.42 -7.00
N LYS A 36 11.43 -0.17 -5.80
CA LYS A 36 10.76 -0.59 -4.57
C LYS A 36 9.46 0.17 -4.39
N LEU A 37 8.50 -0.45 -3.71
CA LEU A 37 7.19 0.15 -3.48
C LEU A 37 6.71 -0.10 -2.06
N VAL A 38 6.21 0.95 -1.42
CA VAL A 38 5.38 0.85 -0.21
C VAL A 38 3.94 0.91 -0.67
N LEU A 39 3.26 -0.23 -0.63
CA LEU A 39 1.86 -0.38 -1.03
C LEU A 39 0.99 -0.38 0.21
N ALA A 40 0.17 0.66 0.37
CA ALA A 40 -0.67 0.85 1.54
C ALA A 40 -2.15 0.69 1.18
N PHE A 41 -2.89 -0.04 2.02
CA PHE A 41 -4.35 -0.14 1.91
C PHE A 41 -4.97 0.57 3.10
N VAL A 42 -5.84 1.53 2.82
CA VAL A 42 -6.60 2.26 3.86
C VAL A 42 -8.08 2.24 3.51
N LYS A 43 -8.95 2.32 4.51
CA LYS A 43 -10.39 2.31 4.24
C LYS A 43 -10.85 3.63 3.63
N GLY A 44 -11.91 3.57 2.83
CA GLY A 44 -12.48 4.72 2.13
C GLY A 44 -13.47 5.52 2.98
N ILE A 45 -13.11 5.83 4.21
CA ILE A 45 -13.93 6.60 5.14
C ILE A 45 -13.05 7.69 5.75
N ASP A 46 -13.57 8.92 5.76
CA ASP A 46 -12.86 10.06 6.34
C ASP A 46 -13.06 10.08 7.86
N ASP A 47 -12.24 9.32 8.57
CA ASP A 47 -12.20 9.32 10.03
C ASP A 47 -10.78 9.58 10.54
N ALA A 48 -10.66 9.74 11.86
CA ALA A 48 -9.38 10.09 12.48
C ALA A 48 -8.28 9.07 12.21
N HIS A 49 -8.60 7.77 12.22
CA HIS A 49 -7.62 6.72 11.99
C HIS A 49 -7.12 6.70 10.55
N THR A 50 -8.03 6.89 9.59
CA THR A 50 -7.68 6.98 8.17
C THR A 50 -6.79 8.20 7.91
N ARG A 51 -7.15 9.37 8.45
CA ARG A 51 -6.35 10.58 8.30
C ARG A 51 -4.96 10.42 8.91
N GLU A 52 -4.87 9.79 10.08
CA GLU A 52 -3.59 9.55 10.74
C GLU A 52 -2.69 8.64 9.91
N GLN A 53 -3.23 7.55 9.35
CA GLN A 53 -2.46 6.65 8.49
C GLN A 53 -1.96 7.35 7.24
N ILE A 54 -2.81 8.16 6.62
CA ILE A 54 -2.44 8.95 5.44
C ILE A 54 -1.30 9.93 5.78
N ASP A 55 -1.41 10.62 6.90
CA ASP A 55 -0.44 11.62 7.31
C ASP A 55 0.93 10.98 7.65
N TYR A 56 0.95 9.82 8.28
CA TYR A 56 2.21 9.09 8.53
C TYR A 56 2.95 8.80 7.22
N LEU A 57 2.24 8.27 6.23
CA LEU A 57 2.85 7.95 4.94
C LEU A 57 3.32 9.20 4.20
N LYS A 58 2.56 10.27 4.27
CA LYS A 58 2.93 11.56 3.69
C LYS A 58 4.19 12.12 4.34
N ASP A 59 4.22 12.13 5.67
CA ASP A 59 5.32 12.74 6.43
C ASP A 59 6.65 12.02 6.18
N ASP A 60 6.60 10.71 5.94
CA ASP A 60 7.80 9.91 5.72
C ASP A 60 8.08 9.62 4.25
N PHE A 61 7.34 10.22 3.34
CA PHE A 61 7.47 9.96 1.90
C PHE A 61 8.90 10.22 1.38
N GLU A 62 9.53 11.31 1.80
CA GLU A 62 10.91 11.62 1.37
C GLU A 62 11.91 10.58 1.88
N ARG A 63 11.69 10.06 3.09
CA ARG A 63 12.53 8.99 3.63
C ARG A 63 12.38 7.71 2.82
N PHE A 64 11.16 7.38 2.40
CA PHE A 64 10.92 6.23 1.53
C PHE A 64 11.64 6.41 0.20
N GLN A 65 11.54 7.57 -0.41
CA GLN A 65 12.21 7.87 -1.68
C GLN A 65 13.74 7.82 -1.53
N PHE A 66 14.26 8.28 -0.41
CA PHE A 66 15.70 8.19 -0.14
C PHE A 66 16.19 6.75 -0.19
N HIS A 67 15.36 5.80 0.22
CA HIS A 67 15.66 4.37 0.16
C HIS A 67 15.22 3.71 -1.16
N GLY A 68 14.86 4.49 -2.17
CA GLY A 68 14.51 4.00 -3.50
C GLY A 68 13.10 3.46 -3.64
N ALA A 69 12.20 3.81 -2.72
CA ALA A 69 10.82 3.34 -2.75
C ALA A 69 9.84 4.45 -3.10
N ASP A 70 8.89 4.12 -3.97
CA ASP A 70 7.68 4.93 -4.17
C ASP A 70 6.60 4.49 -3.18
N VAL A 71 5.55 5.30 -3.09
CA VAL A 71 4.37 4.98 -2.28
C VAL A 71 3.14 4.94 -3.19
N LEU A 72 2.29 3.97 -2.97
CA LEU A 72 1.01 3.84 -3.65
C LEU A 72 -0.05 3.47 -2.62
N MET A 73 -1.15 4.21 -2.60
CA MET A 73 -2.23 3.97 -1.65
C MET A 73 -3.47 3.46 -2.38
N VAL A 74 -4.11 2.42 -1.84
CA VAL A 74 -5.37 1.87 -2.34
C VAL A 74 -6.41 2.04 -1.25
N THR A 75 -7.59 2.55 -1.62
CA THR A 75 -8.70 2.70 -0.69
C THR A 75 -9.95 2.01 -1.21
N SER A 76 -10.90 1.70 -0.32
CA SER A 76 -12.24 1.24 -0.70
C SER A 76 -13.17 2.39 -1.10
N GLY A 77 -12.68 3.62 -1.09
CA GLY A 77 -13.46 4.79 -1.51
C GLY A 77 -13.52 4.93 -3.03
N ASN A 78 -14.44 5.77 -3.48
CA ASN A 78 -14.55 6.10 -4.89
C ASN A 78 -13.51 7.16 -5.29
N VAL A 79 -13.42 7.46 -6.58
CA VAL A 79 -12.47 8.46 -7.10
C VAL A 79 -12.69 9.83 -6.45
N LYS A 80 -13.95 10.23 -6.25
CA LYS A 80 -14.27 11.51 -5.62
C LYS A 80 -13.76 11.58 -4.18
N PHE A 81 -13.94 10.53 -3.40
CA PHE A 81 -13.39 10.44 -2.05
C PHE A 81 -11.87 10.57 -2.07
N ASN A 82 -11.22 9.81 -2.93
CA ASN A 82 -9.76 9.82 -3.03
C ASN A 82 -9.24 11.21 -3.44
N ARG A 83 -9.91 11.86 -4.39
CA ARG A 83 -9.54 13.23 -4.81
C ARG A 83 -9.65 14.21 -3.66
N THR A 84 -10.73 14.14 -2.88
CA THR A 84 -10.92 15.02 -1.73
C THR A 84 -9.82 14.82 -0.70
N MET A 85 -9.51 13.57 -0.36
CA MET A 85 -8.46 13.27 0.60
C MET A 85 -7.08 13.64 0.07
N HIS A 86 -6.82 13.36 -1.18
CA HIS A 86 -5.56 13.70 -1.84
C HIS A 86 -5.31 15.21 -1.81
N ASP A 87 -6.32 16.00 -2.15
CA ASP A 87 -6.22 17.46 -2.18
C ASP A 87 -6.09 18.05 -0.78
N ASN A 88 -6.89 17.56 0.16
CA ASN A 88 -6.88 18.06 1.55
C ASN A 88 -5.55 17.79 2.25
N HIS A 89 -4.97 16.62 2.01
CA HIS A 89 -3.69 16.23 2.61
C HIS A 89 -2.47 16.61 1.76
N LYS A 90 -2.71 17.12 0.54
CA LYS A 90 -1.63 17.48 -0.41
C LYS A 90 -0.65 16.34 -0.62
N LEU A 91 -1.17 15.18 -1.00
CA LEU A 91 -0.39 13.95 -1.10
C LEU A 91 0.55 13.97 -2.30
N PRO A 92 1.82 13.54 -2.11
CA PRO A 92 2.78 13.43 -3.21
C PRO A 92 2.72 12.09 -3.95
N PHE A 93 1.77 11.23 -3.62
CA PHE A 93 1.59 9.91 -4.22
C PHE A 93 0.13 9.69 -4.60
N HIS A 94 -0.12 8.69 -5.46
CA HIS A 94 -1.46 8.39 -5.95
C HIS A 94 -2.31 7.65 -4.91
N MET A 95 -3.61 7.94 -4.92
CA MET A 95 -4.63 7.19 -4.22
C MET A 95 -5.51 6.49 -5.24
N LEU A 96 -5.49 5.16 -5.24
CA LEU A 96 -6.23 4.34 -6.18
C LEU A 96 -7.56 3.88 -5.57
N SER A 97 -8.61 3.90 -6.38
CA SER A 97 -9.95 3.54 -5.95
C SER A 97 -10.23 2.06 -6.22
N ASP A 98 -10.45 1.29 -5.17
CA ASP A 98 -10.91 -0.09 -5.24
C ASP A 98 -12.32 -0.18 -4.65
N GLN A 99 -13.24 0.64 -5.16
CA GLN A 99 -14.60 0.77 -4.63
C GLN A 99 -15.35 -0.57 -4.62
N ARG A 100 -15.08 -1.45 -5.58
CA ARG A 100 -15.67 -2.78 -5.65
C ARG A 100 -14.98 -3.79 -4.77
N CYS A 101 -13.87 -3.42 -4.17
CA CYS A 101 -13.05 -4.28 -3.30
C CYS A 101 -12.47 -5.51 -4.00
N ASP A 102 -12.30 -5.48 -5.31
CA ASP A 102 -11.75 -6.62 -6.05
C ASP A 102 -10.30 -6.89 -5.66
N ILE A 103 -9.49 -5.84 -5.58
CA ILE A 103 -8.07 -5.96 -5.21
C ILE A 103 -7.94 -6.21 -3.71
N ILE A 104 -8.76 -5.55 -2.90
CA ILE A 104 -8.81 -5.79 -1.45
C ILE A 104 -9.09 -7.27 -1.18
N ARG A 105 -10.03 -7.89 -1.91
CA ARG A 105 -10.30 -9.33 -1.80
C ARG A 105 -9.13 -10.17 -2.27
N GLN A 106 -8.54 -9.80 -3.40
CA GLN A 106 -7.40 -10.53 -3.96
C GLN A 106 -6.22 -10.57 -3.01
N TYR A 107 -6.00 -9.49 -2.26
CA TYR A 107 -4.91 -9.41 -1.27
C TYR A 107 -5.31 -10.00 0.09
N GLY A 108 -6.52 -10.58 0.20
CA GLY A 108 -6.97 -11.22 1.43
C GLY A 108 -7.36 -10.27 2.55
N LEU A 109 -7.69 -9.03 2.22
CA LEU A 109 -7.93 -7.95 3.19
C LEU A 109 -9.40 -7.61 3.39
N TYR A 110 -10.31 -8.28 2.69
CA TYR A 110 -11.72 -7.91 2.70
C TYR A 110 -12.40 -8.29 4.00
N ASN A 111 -13.20 -7.36 4.52
CA ASN A 111 -14.09 -7.57 5.65
C ASN A 111 -15.50 -7.12 5.25
N GLU A 112 -16.50 -7.94 5.51
CA GLU A 112 -17.87 -7.69 5.10
C GLU A 112 -18.46 -6.42 5.70
N TYR A 113 -18.07 -6.09 6.92
CA TYR A 113 -18.60 -4.93 7.65
C TYR A 113 -17.85 -3.63 7.34
N ASN A 114 -16.53 -3.71 7.23
CA ASN A 114 -15.65 -2.55 7.12
C ASN A 114 -15.04 -2.38 5.73
N LYS A 115 -15.33 -3.27 4.78
CA LYS A 115 -14.71 -3.37 3.46
C LYS A 115 -13.24 -3.76 3.54
N LEU A 116 -12.47 -3.14 4.39
CA LEU A 116 -11.08 -3.43 4.66
C LEU A 116 -10.95 -3.87 6.12
N LEU A 117 -10.33 -5.02 6.36
CA LEU A 117 -10.16 -5.58 7.71
C LEU A 117 -9.45 -4.60 8.65
N GLY A 118 -8.39 -3.99 8.17
CA GLY A 118 -7.62 -2.96 8.86
C GLY A 118 -6.59 -2.38 7.90
N PRO A 119 -5.88 -1.32 8.31
CA PRO A 119 -4.81 -0.78 7.47
C PRO A 119 -3.78 -1.88 7.17
N ALA A 120 -3.29 -1.92 5.94
CA ALA A 120 -2.32 -2.92 5.54
C ALA A 120 -1.18 -2.26 4.78
N ILE A 121 0.04 -2.75 5.00
CA ILE A 121 1.23 -2.29 4.31
C ILE A 121 1.95 -3.50 3.73
N PHE A 122 2.31 -3.40 2.46
CA PHE A 122 3.17 -4.35 1.78
C PHE A 122 4.38 -3.59 1.24
N VAL A 123 5.57 -4.07 1.54
CA VAL A 123 6.79 -3.50 0.95
C VAL A 123 7.29 -4.45 -0.12
N LEU A 124 7.42 -3.95 -1.34
CA LEU A 124 7.90 -4.72 -2.49
C LEU A 124 9.33 -4.31 -2.81
N ASN A 125 10.15 -5.28 -3.14
CA ASN A 125 11.48 -4.99 -3.67
C ASN A 125 11.38 -4.59 -5.16
N ASP A 126 12.52 -4.32 -5.78
CA ASP A 126 12.58 -3.90 -7.18
C ASP A 126 12.08 -4.97 -8.16
N ALA A 127 12.04 -6.23 -7.76
CA ALA A 127 11.47 -7.32 -8.57
C ALA A 127 9.96 -7.50 -8.37
N GLY A 128 9.34 -6.71 -7.48
CA GLY A 128 7.90 -6.83 -7.17
C GLY A 128 7.59 -7.94 -6.18
N VAL A 129 8.58 -8.43 -5.47
CA VAL A 129 8.42 -9.48 -4.45
C VAL A 129 8.17 -8.82 -3.10
N VAL A 130 7.20 -9.34 -2.35
CA VAL A 130 6.88 -8.86 -1.01
C VAL A 130 8.02 -9.22 -0.06
N VAL A 131 8.66 -8.21 0.51
CA VAL A 131 9.74 -8.39 1.49
C VAL A 131 9.27 -8.10 2.92
N PHE A 132 8.12 -7.46 3.06
CA PHE A 132 7.50 -7.17 4.36
C PHE A 132 6.01 -6.99 4.15
N MET A 133 5.21 -7.44 5.12
CA MET A 133 3.78 -7.16 5.15
C MET A 133 3.30 -7.03 6.58
N SER A 134 2.34 -6.16 6.79
CA SER A 134 1.63 -6.01 8.03
C SER A 134 0.16 -5.74 7.74
N VAL A 135 -0.71 -6.50 8.37
CA VAL A 135 -2.15 -6.36 8.21
C VAL A 135 -2.74 -6.06 9.57
N GLY A 136 -3.39 -4.92 9.70
CA GLY A 136 -4.10 -4.54 10.91
C GLY A 136 -5.25 -5.49 11.20
N LYS A 137 -5.48 -5.80 12.47
CA LYS A 137 -6.56 -6.70 12.90
C LYS A 137 -7.92 -6.01 12.97
N ASN A 138 -7.92 -4.68 12.93
CA ASN A 138 -9.10 -3.85 13.02
C ASN A 138 -8.81 -2.48 12.39
N PRO A 139 -9.85 -1.63 12.13
CA PRO A 139 -9.65 -0.38 11.41
C PRO A 139 -8.76 0.66 12.10
N TRP A 140 -8.49 0.54 13.40
CA TRP A 140 -7.67 1.49 14.14
C TRP A 140 -6.27 0.96 14.46
N ASP A 141 -5.89 -0.18 13.92
CA ASP A 141 -4.58 -0.80 14.13
C ASP A 141 -3.57 -0.22 13.11
N ILE A 142 -3.12 1.01 13.39
CA ILE A 142 -2.27 1.79 12.49
C ILE A 142 -0.81 1.40 12.70
N MET A 143 -0.09 1.16 11.60
CA MET A 143 1.32 0.86 11.63
C MET A 143 2.16 2.14 11.65
N GLU A 144 3.20 2.15 12.47
CA GLU A 144 4.21 3.20 12.44
C GLU A 144 5.23 2.92 11.34
N ASP A 145 5.67 3.98 10.66
CA ASP A 145 6.52 3.88 9.47
C ASP A 145 7.96 3.46 9.78
N GLU A 146 8.40 3.48 11.05
CA GLU A 146 9.77 3.11 11.41
C GLU A 146 10.09 1.65 11.04
N GLU A 147 9.13 0.74 11.16
CA GLU A 147 9.34 -0.65 10.73
C GLU A 147 9.53 -0.73 9.22
N ILE A 148 8.79 0.07 8.46
CA ILE A 148 8.92 0.14 7.00
C ILE A 148 10.30 0.66 6.62
N ILE A 149 10.75 1.71 7.28
CA ILE A 149 12.08 2.30 7.04
C ILE A 149 13.18 1.28 7.33
N LYS A 150 13.08 0.54 8.43
CA LYS A 150 14.06 -0.52 8.77
C LYS A 150 14.11 -1.60 7.69
N VAL A 151 12.97 -1.98 7.14
CA VAL A 151 12.89 -2.97 6.06
C VAL A 151 13.58 -2.42 4.81
N LEU A 152 13.31 -1.18 4.44
CA LEU A 152 13.93 -0.54 3.28
C LEU A 152 15.44 -0.39 3.46
N GLU A 153 15.90 -0.04 4.65
CA GLU A 153 17.33 0.02 4.98
C GLU A 153 17.96 -1.38 4.88
N GLY A 154 17.29 -2.40 5.40
CA GLY A 154 17.75 -3.78 5.35
C GLY A 154 17.77 -4.36 3.94
N ASP A 155 16.92 -3.87 3.04
CA ASP A 155 16.89 -4.31 1.64
C ASP A 155 18.08 -3.76 0.84
N THR A 156 18.82 -2.80 1.36
CA THR A 156 20.12 -2.39 0.80
C THR A 156 21.24 -3.32 1.26
N GLN A 157 20.95 -4.14 2.27
CA GLN A 157 21.79 -5.24 2.74
C GLN A 157 21.06 -6.54 2.46
N THR A 158 21.78 -7.61 2.23
CA THR A 158 21.17 -8.91 1.97
C THR A 158 20.26 -9.32 3.14
N PRO A 159 18.95 -9.53 2.91
CA PRO A 159 18.06 -9.98 3.97
C PRO A 159 18.50 -11.31 4.57
N PRO A 160 18.15 -11.59 5.85
CA PRO A 160 18.45 -12.89 6.45
C PRO A 160 17.94 -14.05 5.59
N GLY A 161 18.80 -15.02 5.31
CA GLY A 161 18.47 -16.18 4.49
C GLY A 161 18.67 -16.01 2.99
N TRP A 162 19.05 -14.81 2.53
CA TRP A 162 19.39 -14.59 1.13
C TRP A 162 20.90 -14.73 0.93
N PRO A 163 21.33 -15.12 -0.27
CA PRO A 163 22.77 -15.20 -0.54
C PRO A 163 23.44 -13.84 -0.41
N GLU A 164 24.54 -13.77 0.26
CA GLU A 164 25.36 -12.55 0.29
C GLU A 164 25.89 -12.29 -1.11
N MET A 165 25.74 -11.07 -1.56
CA MET A 165 26.28 -10.63 -2.84
C MET A 165 27.60 -9.91 -2.66
#